data_8bcff9802a70cd29fcfa17adf6e08b3e
#
_entry.id   8bcff9802a70cd29fcfa17adf6e08b3e
#
_cell.length_a   1.000
_cell.length_b   1.000
_cell.length_c   1.000
_cell.angle_alpha   90.00
_cell.angle_beta   90.00
_cell.angle_gamma   90.00
#
_symmetry.space_group_name_H-M   'P 1'
#
loop_
_entity.id
_entity.type
_entity.pdbx_description
1 polymer ?
#
loop_
_entity_poly.entity_id
_entity_poly.type
_entity_poly.pdbx_seq_one_letter_code
_entity_poly.pdbx_strand_id
1 'polypeptide(L)'
;MKRTFLSLMLTCWLASLLAAGNATARPPEARAATLSLVYTLSFSQPHTHLYEVAFTIGNVNAPQIDLVMPTWTPGSYLQREFARNVQEFAALDESSRPLRWEKANKATWRVETGSANGRARTVYVRYLVYANELSVRTSHLDASHAYFNGASVFMFVKGATDQPVKLKINAPAGWRITTPLALAPGSDGFYTAPNYDVLVDSPTEVGTHRLLEFDHRGKRHRIAIWGEGNFDEARLKEDFAKIVEQGALMFGGLPYDHYTFIVHVQQGIGGGLEHLNSTTLQTRPDAFSPRKHYLGFLLLTSHEYFHLWNVKRIRPKSLGPFDYENENYTRALWLSEGTSDYYGRLLLRRAGLMTSAEYLENMVAEIARYEQTPGRKVMSAESASFNAWIKGYRPDENSPNSAIDYYNKGDLLGWMLDFEIRSRTGGKKSLDDVMRYLDENYAQRGVGFPEEELKGVFEKVAGADFTDFFRRYVSGTDEID
;
A
#
# COMPACT_ATOMS: atom_id res chain seq x y z
N MET A 1 28.57 -60.77 -60.32
CA MET A 1 27.98 -61.89 -59.54
C MET A 1 27.05 -61.21 -58.53
N LYS A 2 25.71 -61.15 -58.88
CA LYS A 2 24.61 -61.97 -58.32
C LYS A 2 24.63 -61.91 -56.77
N ARG A 3 23.65 -61.37 -56.05
CA ARG A 3 22.24 -61.73 -56.03
C ARG A 3 21.42 -60.65 -55.29
N THR A 4 20.36 -60.21 -55.88
CA THR A 4 19.02 -59.86 -55.43
C THR A 4 18.56 -60.57 -54.13
N PHE A 5 17.90 -59.85 -53.22
CA PHE A 5 16.77 -60.40 -52.49
C PHE A 5 15.69 -59.37 -52.23
N LEU A 6 14.55 -59.74 -52.50
CA LEU A 6 13.24 -59.21 -52.74
C LEU A 6 12.53 -58.89 -51.42
N SER A 7 11.85 -57.82 -51.44
CA SER A 7 10.57 -57.42 -50.80
C SER A 7 9.84 -58.45 -49.96
N LEU A 8 9.35 -58.02 -48.80
CA LEU A 8 8.01 -58.37 -48.35
C LEU A 8 7.46 -57.22 -47.45
N MET A 9 6.52 -56.46 -48.01
CA MET A 9 5.59 -55.63 -47.22
C MET A 9 4.63 -56.53 -46.46
N LEU A 10 4.59 -56.43 -45.16
CA LEU A 10 3.52 -57.02 -44.34
C LEU A 10 2.73 -55.85 -43.70
N THR A 11 1.57 -55.59 -44.26
CA THR A 11 0.55 -54.72 -43.73
C THR A 11 -0.06 -55.33 -42.50
N CYS A 12 0.28 -54.87 -41.29
CA CYS A 12 -0.48 -55.13 -40.10
C CYS A 12 -1.46 -54.00 -39.85
N TRP A 13 -2.72 -54.24 -40.13
CA TRP A 13 -3.84 -53.50 -39.62
C TRP A 13 -3.99 -53.85 -38.13
N LEU A 14 -3.60 -52.96 -37.23
CA LEU A 14 -3.99 -53.02 -35.83
C LEU A 14 -5.18 -52.11 -35.62
N ALA A 15 -6.31 -52.69 -35.33
CA ALA A 15 -7.51 -52.01 -34.86
C ALA A 15 -7.20 -51.33 -33.52
N SER A 16 -7.14 -50.01 -33.54
CA SER A 16 -7.08 -49.20 -32.32
C SER A 16 -8.48 -49.18 -31.69
N LEU A 17 -8.70 -49.97 -30.66
CA LEU A 17 -9.84 -49.81 -29.76
C LEU A 17 -9.68 -48.43 -29.07
N LEU A 18 -10.50 -47.50 -29.46
CA LEU A 18 -10.74 -46.24 -28.70
C LEU A 18 -11.40 -46.64 -27.37
N ALA A 19 -10.61 -46.76 -26.33
CA ALA A 19 -11.09 -46.67 -24.97
C ALA A 19 -11.45 -45.20 -24.72
N ALA A 20 -12.72 -44.86 -24.92
CA ALA A 20 -13.28 -43.62 -24.44
C ALA A 20 -13.23 -43.66 -22.90
N GLY A 21 -12.11 -43.17 -22.34
CA GLY A 21 -12.03 -42.87 -20.94
C GLY A 21 -13.04 -41.77 -20.63
N ASN A 22 -14.13 -42.13 -19.95
CA ASN A 22 -15.01 -41.18 -19.31
C ASN A 22 -14.13 -40.32 -18.36
N ALA A 23 -13.65 -39.19 -18.85
CA ALA A 23 -13.20 -38.13 -17.98
C ALA A 23 -14.44 -37.68 -17.20
N THR A 24 -14.64 -38.26 -16.02
CA THR A 24 -15.58 -37.70 -15.03
C THR A 24 -15.11 -36.28 -14.79
N ALA A 25 -15.84 -35.34 -15.35
CA ALA A 25 -15.66 -33.92 -15.00
C ALA A 25 -15.69 -33.83 -13.48
N ARG A 26 -14.59 -33.37 -12.87
CA ARG A 26 -14.57 -33.07 -11.45
C ARG A 26 -15.79 -32.18 -11.20
N PRO A 27 -16.68 -32.53 -10.26
CA PRO A 27 -17.79 -31.62 -9.93
C PRO A 27 -17.17 -30.25 -9.66
N PRO A 28 -17.81 -29.16 -10.13
CA PRO A 28 -17.32 -27.83 -9.82
C PRO A 28 -17.14 -27.76 -8.29
N GLU A 29 -15.94 -27.44 -7.85
CA GLU A 29 -15.67 -27.22 -6.43
C GLU A 29 -16.76 -26.29 -5.94
N ALA A 30 -17.54 -26.76 -4.98
CA ALA A 30 -18.65 -25.97 -4.41
C ALA A 30 -18.00 -24.66 -3.93
N ARG A 31 -18.36 -23.55 -4.58
CA ARG A 31 -17.85 -22.23 -4.25
C ARG A 31 -18.07 -22.07 -2.75
N ALA A 32 -16.98 -21.97 -1.99
CA ALA A 32 -17.05 -21.84 -0.55
C ALA A 32 -18.07 -20.75 -0.22
N ALA A 33 -19.01 -21.01 0.68
CA ALA A 33 -20.05 -20.05 1.00
C ALA A 33 -19.39 -18.74 1.42
N THR A 34 -19.77 -17.63 0.77
CA THR A 34 -19.22 -16.32 1.05
C THR A 34 -19.49 -15.97 2.51
N LEU A 35 -18.43 -15.70 3.29
CA LEU A 35 -18.57 -15.26 4.67
C LEU A 35 -19.26 -13.89 4.72
N SER A 36 -19.99 -13.64 5.78
CA SER A 36 -20.51 -12.31 6.11
C SER A 36 -19.58 -11.70 7.17
N LEU A 37 -18.76 -10.72 6.77
CA LEU A 37 -17.71 -10.11 7.60
C LEU A 37 -18.14 -8.71 8.03
N VAL A 38 -18.39 -8.51 9.33
CA VAL A 38 -18.86 -7.24 9.88
C VAL A 38 -18.02 -6.87 11.11
N TYR A 39 -17.32 -5.74 11.02
CA TYR A 39 -16.62 -5.14 12.15
C TYR A 39 -17.45 -4.03 12.78
N THR A 40 -17.35 -3.92 14.10
CA THR A 40 -17.82 -2.75 14.87
C THR A 40 -16.65 -2.28 15.72
N LEU A 41 -16.31 -1.00 15.60
CA LEU A 41 -15.27 -0.33 16.37
C LEU A 41 -15.94 0.66 17.32
N SER A 42 -15.57 0.62 18.59
CA SER A 42 -16.12 1.49 19.64
C SER A 42 -15.01 2.10 20.49
N PHE A 43 -15.34 3.21 21.17
CA PHE A 43 -14.44 4.03 21.96
C PHE A 43 -15.12 4.43 23.28
N SER A 44 -15.55 3.45 24.09
CA SER A 44 -16.39 3.73 25.28
C SER A 44 -15.60 4.49 26.36
N GLN A 45 -14.29 4.25 26.45
CA GLN A 45 -13.39 4.88 27.42
C GLN A 45 -12.08 5.36 26.73
N PRO A 46 -12.11 6.44 25.94
CA PRO A 46 -10.99 6.85 25.08
C PRO A 46 -9.69 7.09 25.86
N HIS A 47 -9.77 7.55 27.13
CA HIS A 47 -8.63 7.80 28.00
C HIS A 47 -7.84 6.54 28.38
N THR A 48 -8.39 5.34 28.15
CA THR A 48 -7.69 4.06 28.36
C THR A 48 -6.81 3.65 27.20
N HIS A 49 -6.92 4.35 26.06
CA HIS A 49 -6.26 4.01 24.79
C HIS A 49 -6.68 2.64 24.22
N LEU A 50 -7.85 2.13 24.59
CA LEU A 50 -8.35 0.82 24.17
C LEU A 50 -9.46 0.97 23.13
N TYR A 51 -9.20 0.50 21.92
CA TYR A 51 -10.22 0.23 20.94
C TYR A 51 -10.98 -1.05 21.30
N GLU A 52 -12.30 -0.99 21.25
CA GLU A 52 -13.18 -2.15 21.41
C GLU A 52 -13.60 -2.64 20.04
N VAL A 53 -13.15 -3.83 19.66
CA VAL A 53 -13.46 -4.44 18.36
C VAL A 53 -14.42 -5.60 18.54
N ALA A 54 -15.58 -5.54 17.89
CA ALA A 54 -16.46 -6.66 17.68
C ALA A 54 -16.41 -7.10 16.22
N PHE A 55 -16.16 -8.38 15.97
CA PHE A 55 -16.08 -8.96 14.65
C PHE A 55 -17.09 -10.10 14.51
N THR A 56 -18.13 -9.88 13.73
CA THR A 56 -19.18 -10.86 13.44
C THR A 56 -18.83 -11.57 12.12
N ILE A 57 -18.72 -12.88 12.18
CA ILE A 57 -18.35 -13.75 11.06
C ILE A 57 -19.52 -14.71 10.81
N GLY A 58 -20.33 -14.39 9.83
CA GLY A 58 -21.49 -15.22 9.43
C GLY A 58 -21.14 -16.23 8.33
N ASN A 59 -22.01 -17.22 8.17
CA ASN A 59 -21.87 -18.29 7.17
C ASN A 59 -20.65 -19.20 7.34
N VAL A 60 -20.12 -19.32 8.57
CA VAL A 60 -18.99 -20.19 8.87
C VAL A 60 -19.41 -21.65 8.81
N ASN A 61 -18.86 -22.40 7.88
CA ASN A 61 -19.15 -23.85 7.72
C ASN A 61 -17.93 -24.75 8.04
N ALA A 62 -16.77 -24.15 8.35
CA ALA A 62 -15.57 -24.85 8.75
C ALA A 62 -15.59 -25.16 10.26
N PRO A 63 -15.06 -26.31 10.71
CA PRO A 63 -15.01 -26.66 12.15
C PRO A 63 -14.05 -25.76 12.95
N GLN A 64 -13.12 -25.12 12.27
CA GLN A 64 -12.14 -24.17 12.83
C GLN A 64 -11.94 -23.01 11.87
N ILE A 65 -11.67 -21.83 12.41
CA ILE A 65 -11.21 -20.66 11.67
C ILE A 65 -9.98 -20.07 12.35
N ASP A 66 -9.04 -19.57 11.55
CA ASP A 66 -7.88 -18.85 12.01
C ASP A 66 -8.12 -17.34 11.81
N LEU A 67 -8.03 -16.59 12.91
CA LEU A 67 -8.11 -15.13 12.93
C LEU A 67 -6.70 -14.57 13.08
N VAL A 68 -6.28 -13.77 12.14
CA VAL A 68 -4.90 -13.28 12.08
C VAL A 68 -4.88 -11.77 12.25
N MET A 69 -4.06 -11.28 13.17
CA MET A 69 -3.67 -9.88 13.25
C MET A 69 -2.49 -9.66 12.29
N PRO A 70 -2.54 -8.70 11.36
CA PRO A 70 -1.39 -8.37 10.53
C PRO A 70 -0.12 -8.15 11.34
N THR A 71 1.01 -8.51 10.77
CA THR A 71 2.32 -8.28 11.39
C THR A 71 2.98 -6.99 10.90
N TRP A 72 2.49 -6.41 9.81
CA TRP A 72 2.97 -5.20 9.17
C TRP A 72 1.83 -4.48 8.44
N THR A 73 2.10 -3.30 7.89
CA THR A 73 1.17 -2.54 7.03
C THR A 73 1.85 -2.22 5.69
N PRO A 74 1.13 -2.35 4.55
CA PRO A 74 1.64 -1.92 3.24
C PRO A 74 2.16 -0.49 3.26
N GLY A 75 3.23 -0.23 2.49
CA GLY A 75 3.97 1.04 2.52
C GLY A 75 5.02 1.13 3.63
N SER A 76 5.04 0.20 4.59
CA SER A 76 5.99 0.21 5.71
C SER A 76 6.62 -1.16 5.95
N TYR A 77 7.78 -1.38 5.39
CA TYR A 77 8.48 -2.67 5.32
C TYR A 77 9.17 -3.03 6.64
N LEU A 78 8.40 -3.13 7.72
CA LEU A 78 8.85 -3.51 9.06
C LEU A 78 7.83 -4.42 9.74
N GLN A 79 8.27 -5.54 10.28
CA GLN A 79 7.46 -6.39 11.16
C GLN A 79 7.21 -5.65 12.48
N ARG A 80 5.94 -5.24 12.70
CA ARG A 80 5.52 -4.41 13.84
C ARG A 80 4.85 -5.22 14.95
N GLU A 81 4.45 -6.47 14.62
CA GLU A 81 3.84 -7.39 15.58
C GLU A 81 2.63 -6.79 16.31
N PHE A 82 1.66 -6.24 15.57
CA PHE A 82 0.47 -5.57 16.11
C PHE A 82 -0.31 -6.43 17.12
N ALA A 83 -0.21 -7.76 16.97
CA ALA A 83 -0.81 -8.73 17.89
C ALA A 83 -0.41 -8.54 19.36
N ARG A 84 0.72 -7.89 19.64
CA ARG A 84 1.17 -7.57 21.02
C ARG A 84 0.20 -6.63 21.77
N ASN A 85 -0.57 -5.83 21.00
CA ASN A 85 -1.50 -4.84 21.52
C ASN A 85 -2.90 -5.42 21.78
N VAL A 86 -3.15 -6.67 21.38
CA VAL A 86 -4.45 -7.33 21.55
C VAL A 86 -4.62 -7.81 22.98
N GLN A 87 -5.76 -7.49 23.58
CA GLN A 87 -6.16 -7.86 24.94
C GLN A 87 -7.57 -8.45 24.93
N GLU A 88 -7.93 -9.22 25.95
CA GLU A 88 -9.29 -9.70 26.24
C GLU A 88 -10.00 -10.39 25.06
N PHE A 89 -9.26 -11.21 24.32
CA PHE A 89 -9.86 -11.94 23.20
C PHE A 89 -10.90 -12.95 23.68
N ALA A 90 -12.08 -12.93 23.06
CA ALA A 90 -13.15 -13.87 23.30
C ALA A 90 -13.86 -14.23 21.99
N ALA A 91 -14.27 -15.49 21.86
CA ALA A 91 -15.10 -15.98 20.75
C ALA A 91 -16.37 -16.63 21.32
N LEU A 92 -17.52 -16.33 20.72
CA LEU A 92 -18.83 -16.79 21.19
C LEU A 92 -19.64 -17.38 20.01
N ASP A 93 -20.54 -18.30 20.30
CA ASP A 93 -21.52 -18.80 19.34
C ASP A 93 -22.78 -17.94 19.29
N GLU A 94 -23.76 -18.31 18.47
CA GLU A 94 -25.05 -17.64 18.28
C GLU A 94 -25.91 -17.59 19.58
N SER A 95 -25.61 -18.44 20.55
CA SER A 95 -26.26 -18.48 21.87
C SER A 95 -25.45 -17.75 22.93
N SER A 96 -24.45 -16.97 22.53
CA SER A 96 -23.51 -16.27 23.43
C SER A 96 -22.69 -17.21 24.34
N ARG A 97 -22.55 -18.47 23.98
CA ARG A 97 -21.71 -19.43 24.72
C ARG A 97 -20.26 -19.30 24.25
N PRO A 98 -19.28 -19.36 25.18
CA PRO A 98 -17.88 -19.31 24.81
C PRO A 98 -17.51 -20.46 23.87
N LEU A 99 -16.79 -20.11 22.80
CA LEU A 99 -16.12 -21.05 21.93
C LEU A 99 -14.69 -21.25 22.40
N ARG A 100 -14.18 -22.47 22.24
CA ARG A 100 -12.77 -22.75 22.54
C ARG A 100 -11.89 -22.10 21.49
N TRP A 101 -10.79 -21.52 21.94
CA TRP A 101 -9.77 -20.94 21.09
C TRP A 101 -8.37 -21.13 21.70
N GLU A 102 -7.37 -21.02 20.85
CA GLU A 102 -5.96 -21.06 21.26
C GLU A 102 -5.11 -20.12 20.38
N LYS A 103 -3.94 -19.74 20.86
CA LYS A 103 -2.92 -19.06 20.07
C LYS A 103 -2.16 -20.10 19.24
N ALA A 104 -2.39 -20.15 17.92
CA ALA A 104 -1.67 -21.04 17.02
C ALA A 104 -0.22 -20.52 16.76
N ASN A 105 -0.03 -19.22 16.78
CA ASN A 105 1.28 -18.54 16.76
C ASN A 105 1.14 -17.12 17.36
N LYS A 106 2.19 -16.29 17.28
CA LYS A 106 2.18 -14.92 17.86
C LYS A 106 1.07 -14.02 17.33
N ALA A 107 0.61 -14.23 16.08
CA ALA A 107 -0.35 -13.37 15.41
C ALA A 107 -1.70 -14.04 15.12
N THR A 108 -1.87 -15.35 15.39
CA THR A 108 -3.03 -16.14 14.98
C THR A 108 -3.78 -16.72 16.17
N TRP A 109 -5.08 -16.47 16.22
CA TRP A 109 -6.05 -17.09 17.14
C TRP A 109 -6.88 -18.12 16.36
N ARG A 110 -6.77 -19.40 16.71
CA ARG A 110 -7.57 -20.49 16.18
C ARG A 110 -8.81 -20.66 17.02
N VAL A 111 -9.99 -20.59 16.39
CA VAL A 111 -11.29 -20.71 17.05
C VAL A 111 -11.99 -21.98 16.58
N GLU A 112 -12.43 -22.82 17.51
CA GLU A 112 -13.29 -23.99 17.24
C GLU A 112 -14.74 -23.49 17.10
N THR A 113 -15.28 -23.52 15.88
CA THR A 113 -16.58 -22.90 15.58
C THR A 113 -17.78 -23.74 16.02
N GLY A 114 -17.55 -25.03 16.34
CA GLY A 114 -18.63 -26.00 16.60
C GLY A 114 -19.48 -26.29 15.37
N SER A 115 -19.07 -25.86 14.16
CA SER A 115 -19.74 -26.21 12.92
C SER A 115 -19.52 -27.70 12.66
N ALA A 116 -20.59 -28.46 12.60
CA ALA A 116 -20.59 -29.88 12.27
C ALA A 116 -21.59 -30.12 11.15
N ASN A 117 -21.32 -31.12 10.29
CA ASN A 117 -22.23 -31.56 9.23
C ASN A 117 -22.65 -30.47 8.22
N GLY A 118 -21.75 -29.50 7.92
CA GLY A 118 -21.97 -28.48 6.90
C GLY A 118 -23.03 -27.42 7.26
N ARG A 119 -23.50 -27.34 8.50
CA ARG A 119 -24.42 -26.29 8.95
C ARG A 119 -23.62 -25.01 9.19
N ALA A 120 -23.91 -23.97 8.40
CA ALA A 120 -23.32 -22.66 8.58
C ALA A 120 -23.70 -22.06 9.95
N ARG A 121 -22.72 -21.40 10.57
CA ARG A 121 -22.87 -20.74 11.89
C ARG A 121 -22.37 -19.30 11.84
N THR A 122 -22.77 -18.53 12.84
CA THR A 122 -22.20 -17.20 13.11
C THR A 122 -21.25 -17.31 14.31
N VAL A 123 -20.06 -16.75 14.17
CA VAL A 123 -19.07 -16.62 15.23
C VAL A 123 -18.97 -15.14 15.58
N TYR A 124 -19.07 -14.82 16.88
CA TYR A 124 -18.91 -13.47 17.41
C TYR A 124 -17.55 -13.39 18.14
N VAL A 125 -16.68 -12.53 17.67
CA VAL A 125 -15.36 -12.30 18.24
C VAL A 125 -15.31 -10.91 18.86
N ARG A 126 -14.70 -10.80 20.04
CA ARG A 126 -14.43 -9.52 20.69
C ARG A 126 -12.98 -9.48 21.16
N TYR A 127 -12.35 -8.33 21.05
CA TYR A 127 -11.03 -8.08 21.58
C TYR A 127 -10.83 -6.58 21.77
N LEU A 128 -9.85 -6.24 22.62
CA LEU A 128 -9.38 -4.87 22.80
C LEU A 128 -8.05 -4.70 22.07
N VAL A 129 -7.80 -3.48 21.58
CA VAL A 129 -6.50 -3.12 20.98
C VAL A 129 -5.98 -1.88 21.68
N TYR A 130 -4.83 -1.98 22.34
CA TYR A 130 -4.15 -0.84 22.93
C TYR A 130 -3.53 0.02 21.83
N ALA A 131 -3.86 1.30 21.81
CA ALA A 131 -3.55 2.24 20.74
C ALA A 131 -3.11 3.59 21.31
N ASN A 132 -1.84 3.71 21.68
CA ASN A 132 -1.26 4.96 22.19
C ASN A 132 0.04 5.33 21.46
N GLU A 133 0.04 5.14 20.14
CA GLU A 133 1.16 5.51 19.27
C GLU A 133 0.62 6.26 18.04
N LEU A 134 0.74 7.58 18.06
CA LEU A 134 0.34 8.42 16.91
C LEU A 134 1.44 8.40 15.86
N SER A 135 1.33 7.46 14.93
CA SER A 135 2.16 7.40 13.73
C SER A 135 1.31 7.04 12.50
N VAL A 136 1.77 7.34 11.31
CA VAL A 136 1.06 6.99 10.07
C VAL A 136 0.86 5.46 9.91
N ARG A 137 1.59 4.64 10.67
CA ARG A 137 1.67 3.17 10.56
C ARG A 137 0.99 2.42 11.69
N THR A 138 0.57 3.11 12.73
CA THR A 138 0.01 2.55 13.97
C THR A 138 -1.36 3.16 14.27
N SER A 139 -1.81 3.04 15.51
CA SER A 139 -3.10 3.61 15.92
C SER A 139 -2.97 4.34 17.25
N HIS A 140 -3.79 5.38 17.37
CA HIS A 140 -3.85 6.25 18.54
C HIS A 140 -5.29 6.46 18.97
N LEU A 141 -5.53 6.47 20.27
CA LEU A 141 -6.80 6.84 20.89
C LEU A 141 -6.52 7.57 22.20
N ASP A 142 -7.10 8.75 22.36
CA ASP A 142 -7.15 9.44 23.64
C ASP A 142 -8.47 10.20 23.81
N ALA A 143 -8.58 11.04 24.83
CA ALA A 143 -9.79 11.82 25.08
C ALA A 143 -10.06 12.91 24.04
N SER A 144 -9.12 13.22 23.14
CA SER A 144 -9.23 14.26 22.13
C SER A 144 -9.56 13.73 20.72
N HIS A 145 -9.03 12.54 20.37
CA HIS A 145 -9.26 11.94 19.06
C HIS A 145 -8.87 10.45 19.00
N ALA A 146 -9.24 9.83 17.91
CA ALA A 146 -8.81 8.50 17.51
C ALA A 146 -8.30 8.54 16.07
N TYR A 147 -7.16 7.92 15.83
CA TYR A 147 -6.64 7.62 14.52
C TYR A 147 -6.30 6.14 14.42
N PHE A 148 -6.67 5.50 13.34
CA PHE A 148 -6.23 4.12 13.13
C PHE A 148 -5.80 3.84 11.68
N ASN A 149 -4.69 3.11 11.56
CA ASN A 149 -4.33 2.32 10.40
C ASN A 149 -4.93 0.93 10.60
N GLY A 150 -5.81 0.50 9.69
CA GLY A 150 -6.62 -0.71 9.87
C GLY A 150 -5.82 -1.98 10.13
N ALA A 151 -4.59 -2.11 9.58
CA ALA A 151 -3.72 -3.26 9.79
C ALA A 151 -3.32 -3.45 11.26
N SER A 152 -3.31 -2.39 12.07
CA SER A 152 -3.00 -2.47 13.49
C SER A 152 -4.21 -2.72 14.40
N VAL A 153 -5.44 -2.80 13.82
CA VAL A 153 -6.70 -2.91 14.58
C VAL A 153 -7.53 -4.13 14.20
N PHE A 154 -7.64 -4.44 12.91
CA PHE A 154 -8.59 -5.44 12.42
C PHE A 154 -7.91 -6.78 12.12
N MET A 155 -8.32 -7.85 12.82
CA MET A 155 -7.97 -9.23 12.45
C MET A 155 -8.72 -9.63 11.19
N PHE A 156 -8.12 -10.48 10.37
CA PHE A 156 -8.82 -11.10 9.22
C PHE A 156 -9.02 -12.61 9.42
N VAL A 157 -9.99 -13.17 8.70
CA VAL A 157 -10.16 -14.61 8.59
C VAL A 157 -9.19 -15.12 7.52
N LYS A 158 -8.29 -16.02 7.91
CA LYS A 158 -7.30 -16.62 6.99
C LYS A 158 -7.99 -17.29 5.81
N GLY A 159 -7.57 -16.93 4.59
CA GLY A 159 -8.17 -17.41 3.35
C GLY A 159 -9.47 -16.69 2.92
N ALA A 160 -9.82 -15.54 3.54
CA ALA A 160 -11.01 -14.76 3.20
C ALA A 160 -10.73 -13.26 3.05
N THR A 161 -9.48 -12.88 2.75
CA THR A 161 -9.09 -11.48 2.58
C THR A 161 -9.67 -10.83 1.32
N ASP A 162 -10.10 -11.62 0.35
CA ASP A 162 -10.75 -11.19 -0.89
C ASP A 162 -12.26 -10.92 -0.76
N GLN A 163 -12.85 -11.19 0.42
CA GLN A 163 -14.29 -11.06 0.62
C GLN A 163 -14.69 -9.66 1.08
N PRO A 164 -15.91 -9.20 0.70
CA PRO A 164 -16.43 -7.90 1.12
C PRO A 164 -16.61 -7.83 2.64
N VAL A 165 -16.30 -6.64 3.19
CA VAL A 165 -16.44 -6.38 4.62
C VAL A 165 -17.27 -5.13 4.87
N LYS A 166 -17.91 -5.08 6.04
CA LYS A 166 -18.62 -3.91 6.56
C LYS A 166 -17.95 -3.44 7.85
N LEU A 167 -17.92 -2.13 8.05
CA LEU A 167 -17.38 -1.51 9.25
C LEU A 167 -18.40 -0.52 9.82
N LYS A 168 -18.76 -0.67 11.09
CA LYS A 168 -19.48 0.35 11.87
C LYS A 168 -18.50 1.00 12.85
N ILE A 169 -18.55 2.33 12.93
CA ILE A 169 -17.73 3.09 13.87
C ILE A 169 -18.68 3.81 14.83
N ASN A 170 -18.65 3.43 16.09
CA ASN A 170 -19.45 4.06 17.15
C ASN A 170 -18.62 5.16 17.82
N ALA A 171 -18.56 6.33 17.16
CA ALA A 171 -17.81 7.47 17.67
C ALA A 171 -18.51 8.12 18.88
N PRO A 172 -17.74 8.67 19.84
CA PRO A 172 -18.30 9.51 20.90
C PRO A 172 -19.12 10.67 20.35
N ALA A 173 -20.08 11.14 21.15
CA ALA A 173 -20.93 12.27 20.76
C ALA A 173 -20.06 13.50 20.47
N GLY A 174 -20.34 14.17 19.34
CA GLY A 174 -19.59 15.34 18.87
C GLY A 174 -18.31 15.04 18.11
N TRP A 175 -17.87 13.78 18.03
CA TRP A 175 -16.73 13.39 17.20
C TRP A 175 -17.18 13.14 15.76
N ARG A 176 -16.38 13.62 14.80
CA ARG A 176 -16.56 13.42 13.35
C ARG A 176 -15.73 12.25 12.90
N ILE A 177 -16.26 11.45 11.97
CA ILE A 177 -15.54 10.37 11.30
C ILE A 177 -15.11 10.88 9.92
N THR A 178 -13.82 10.81 9.63
CA THR A 178 -13.26 11.08 8.29
C THR A 178 -12.48 9.86 7.83
N THR A 179 -12.98 9.19 6.80
CA THR A 179 -12.43 7.96 6.22
C THR A 179 -12.57 7.98 4.70
N PRO A 180 -11.67 7.32 3.94
CA PRO A 180 -11.84 7.10 2.50
C PRO A 180 -12.88 6.02 2.17
N LEU A 181 -13.39 5.26 3.14
CA LEU A 181 -14.41 4.24 2.91
C LEU A 181 -15.75 4.88 2.53
N ALA A 182 -16.48 4.22 1.64
CA ALA A 182 -17.83 4.63 1.27
C ALA A 182 -18.86 4.16 2.30
N LEU A 183 -19.82 5.03 2.62
CA LEU A 183 -21.01 4.63 3.37
C LEU A 183 -21.87 3.70 2.51
N ALA A 184 -22.35 2.61 3.10
CA ALA A 184 -23.29 1.70 2.42
C ALA A 184 -24.64 2.39 2.25
N PRO A 185 -25.19 2.49 1.04
CA PRO A 185 -26.49 3.11 0.80
C PRO A 185 -27.58 2.43 1.64
N GLY A 186 -28.43 3.24 2.29
CA GLY A 186 -29.56 2.73 3.09
C GLY A 186 -29.16 1.96 4.36
N SER A 187 -27.90 1.95 4.75
CA SER A 187 -27.43 1.32 5.98
C SER A 187 -27.45 2.30 7.16
N ASP A 188 -27.57 1.75 8.36
CA ASP A 188 -27.47 2.50 9.62
C ASP A 188 -25.98 2.79 9.94
N GLY A 189 -25.33 3.64 9.12
CA GLY A 189 -23.98 4.12 9.34
C GLY A 189 -22.87 3.10 9.11
N PHE A 190 -23.10 2.06 8.31
CA PHE A 190 -22.04 1.13 7.90
C PHE A 190 -21.22 1.67 6.74
N TYR A 191 -19.91 1.58 6.86
CA TYR A 191 -18.96 1.70 5.77
C TYR A 191 -18.74 0.34 5.11
N THR A 192 -18.32 0.34 3.84
CA THR A 192 -18.06 -0.89 3.07
C THR A 192 -16.67 -0.85 2.43
N ALA A 193 -16.03 -2.00 2.39
CA ALA A 193 -14.87 -2.24 1.57
C ALA A 193 -15.07 -3.53 0.74
N PRO A 194 -14.61 -3.59 -0.51
CA PRO A 194 -14.77 -4.76 -1.37
C PRO A 194 -13.97 -5.98 -0.88
N ASN A 195 -12.96 -5.76 -0.05
CA ASN A 195 -12.08 -6.78 0.51
C ASN A 195 -11.34 -6.24 1.74
N TYR A 196 -10.54 -7.10 2.37
CA TYR A 196 -9.75 -6.73 3.55
C TYR A 196 -8.64 -5.72 3.21
N ASP A 197 -8.01 -5.83 2.03
CA ASP A 197 -6.96 -4.88 1.60
C ASP A 197 -7.47 -3.45 1.61
N VAL A 198 -8.66 -3.19 1.04
CA VAL A 198 -9.26 -1.85 1.04
C VAL A 198 -9.67 -1.41 2.43
N LEU A 199 -10.12 -2.32 3.31
CA LEU A 199 -10.44 -1.99 4.70
C LEU A 199 -9.22 -1.42 5.42
N VAL A 200 -8.09 -2.15 5.38
CA VAL A 200 -6.87 -1.74 6.11
C VAL A 200 -6.10 -0.62 5.42
N ASP A 201 -6.30 -0.45 4.12
CA ASP A 201 -5.77 0.67 3.34
C ASP A 201 -6.62 1.96 3.47
N SER A 202 -7.54 1.99 4.42
CA SER A 202 -8.45 3.11 4.67
C SER A 202 -8.24 3.69 6.07
N PRO A 203 -7.13 4.44 6.28
CA PRO A 203 -6.91 5.08 7.58
C PRO A 203 -8.07 6.02 7.90
N THR A 204 -8.37 6.14 9.17
CA THR A 204 -9.52 6.88 9.62
C THR A 204 -9.17 7.79 10.79
N GLU A 205 -9.56 9.05 10.67
CA GLU A 205 -9.50 10.04 11.73
C GLU A 205 -10.90 10.20 12.35
N VAL A 206 -10.99 10.12 13.68
CA VAL A 206 -12.25 10.27 14.42
C VAL A 206 -12.02 11.23 15.57
N GLY A 207 -12.69 12.38 15.57
CA GLY A 207 -12.47 13.39 16.61
C GLY A 207 -13.06 14.74 16.26
N THR A 208 -12.55 15.78 16.91
CA THR A 208 -12.95 17.18 16.68
C THR A 208 -12.06 17.88 15.67
N HIS A 209 -11.36 17.11 14.82
CA HIS A 209 -10.45 17.65 13.81
C HIS A 209 -11.14 18.64 12.86
N ARG A 210 -10.35 19.58 12.32
CA ARG A 210 -10.79 20.48 11.26
C ARG A 210 -10.96 19.71 9.98
N LEU A 211 -12.02 20.01 9.23
CA LEU A 211 -12.25 19.42 7.91
C LEU A 211 -12.33 20.53 6.87
N LEU A 212 -11.33 20.59 6.00
CA LEU A 212 -11.33 21.46 4.84
C LEU A 212 -11.75 20.63 3.62
N GLU A 213 -12.52 21.22 2.74
CA GLU A 213 -12.96 20.56 1.51
C GLU A 213 -12.73 21.45 0.30
N PHE A 214 -12.40 20.83 -0.82
CA PHE A 214 -12.36 21.47 -2.12
C PHE A 214 -12.75 20.47 -3.22
N ASP A 215 -13.35 20.97 -4.29
CA ASP A 215 -13.66 20.17 -5.47
C ASP A 215 -12.63 20.51 -6.57
N HIS A 216 -12.06 19.46 -7.20
CA HIS A 216 -11.15 19.63 -8.31
C HIS A 216 -11.44 18.57 -9.40
N ARG A 217 -11.58 18.99 -10.66
CA ARG A 217 -11.95 18.11 -11.78
C ARG A 217 -13.18 17.24 -11.50
N GLY A 218 -14.19 17.78 -10.79
CA GLY A 218 -15.42 17.07 -10.46
C GLY A 218 -15.27 16.00 -9.37
N LYS A 219 -14.13 15.95 -8.69
CA LYS A 219 -13.86 15.04 -7.57
C LYS A 219 -13.73 15.80 -6.26
N ARG A 220 -14.31 15.25 -5.19
CA ARG A 220 -14.25 15.82 -3.85
C ARG A 220 -12.91 15.48 -3.18
N HIS A 221 -12.26 16.49 -2.61
CA HIS A 221 -11.06 16.35 -1.79
C HIS A 221 -11.33 16.85 -0.39
N ARG A 222 -10.80 16.12 0.60
CA ARG A 222 -10.91 16.47 2.02
C ARG A 222 -9.52 16.57 2.62
N ILE A 223 -9.34 17.55 3.51
CA ILE A 223 -8.15 17.66 4.37
C ILE A 223 -8.64 17.63 5.81
N ALA A 224 -8.44 16.51 6.49
CA ALA A 224 -8.75 16.34 7.91
C ALA A 224 -7.50 16.70 8.72
N ILE A 225 -7.56 17.79 9.51
CA ILE A 225 -6.40 18.28 10.26
C ILE A 225 -6.67 18.13 11.75
N TRP A 226 -5.89 17.28 12.42
CA TRP A 226 -5.84 17.21 13.86
C TRP A 226 -4.55 17.86 14.38
N GLY A 227 -4.69 18.63 15.47
CA GLY A 227 -3.61 19.44 16.05
C GLY A 227 -3.62 20.89 15.59
N GLU A 228 -2.75 21.68 16.21
CA GLU A 228 -2.66 23.13 15.96
C GLU A 228 -1.32 23.47 15.29
N GLY A 229 -1.38 24.42 14.34
CA GLY A 229 -0.19 24.88 13.61
C GLY A 229 -0.39 26.24 12.98
N ASN A 230 0.68 26.78 12.40
CA ASN A 230 0.70 28.09 11.76
C ASN A 230 0.24 28.06 10.27
N PHE A 231 -0.69 27.19 9.92
CA PHE A 231 -1.20 27.04 8.56
C PHE A 231 -2.29 28.04 8.23
N ASP A 232 -2.36 28.41 6.94
CA ASP A 232 -3.45 29.15 6.32
C ASP A 232 -4.33 28.12 5.55
N GLU A 233 -5.60 28.00 5.94
CA GLU A 233 -6.53 27.01 5.38
C GLU A 233 -6.84 27.28 3.90
N ALA A 234 -6.94 28.53 3.47
CA ALA A 234 -7.21 28.88 2.08
C ALA A 234 -6.02 28.51 1.19
N ARG A 235 -4.82 28.85 1.65
CA ARG A 235 -3.57 28.51 0.98
C ARG A 235 -3.36 26.99 0.89
N LEU A 236 -3.65 26.24 1.95
CA LEU A 236 -3.55 24.77 1.90
C LEU A 236 -4.45 24.17 0.82
N LYS A 237 -5.71 24.58 0.76
CA LYS A 237 -6.66 24.11 -0.27
C LYS A 237 -6.17 24.45 -1.68
N GLU A 238 -5.70 25.68 -1.90
CA GLU A 238 -5.19 26.11 -3.20
C GLU A 238 -3.94 25.31 -3.62
N ASP A 239 -2.97 25.14 -2.72
CA ASP A 239 -1.71 24.48 -3.04
C ASP A 239 -1.92 22.96 -3.23
N PHE A 240 -2.80 22.33 -2.43
CA PHE A 240 -3.16 20.92 -2.64
C PHE A 240 -3.90 20.73 -3.96
N ALA A 241 -4.81 21.63 -4.35
CA ALA A 241 -5.47 21.56 -5.65
C ALA A 241 -4.48 21.66 -6.82
N LYS A 242 -3.42 22.49 -6.68
CA LYS A 242 -2.34 22.56 -7.69
C LYS A 242 -1.54 21.27 -7.80
N ILE A 243 -1.26 20.60 -6.68
CA ILE A 243 -0.61 19.27 -6.68
C ILE A 243 -1.50 18.24 -7.37
N VAL A 244 -2.78 18.19 -7.00
CA VAL A 244 -3.79 17.31 -7.62
C VAL A 244 -3.88 17.53 -9.12
N GLU A 245 -3.85 18.77 -9.58
CA GLU A 245 -3.88 19.10 -11.01
C GLU A 245 -2.70 18.50 -11.77
N GLN A 246 -1.47 18.57 -11.21
CA GLN A 246 -0.29 18.05 -11.91
C GLN A 246 -0.34 16.53 -12.09
N GLY A 247 -0.82 15.80 -11.07
CA GLY A 247 -1.05 14.37 -11.19
C GLY A 247 -2.11 14.04 -12.26
N ALA A 248 -3.23 14.78 -12.24
CA ALA A 248 -4.29 14.62 -13.22
C ALA A 248 -3.83 14.92 -14.65
N LEU A 249 -2.98 15.93 -14.85
CA LEU A 249 -2.39 16.26 -16.16
C LEU A 249 -1.46 15.15 -16.65
N MET A 250 -0.67 14.57 -15.74
CA MET A 250 0.29 13.53 -16.09
C MET A 250 -0.38 12.23 -16.54
N PHE A 251 -1.45 11.81 -15.86
CA PHE A 251 -2.12 10.53 -16.10
C PHE A 251 -3.46 10.65 -16.87
N GLY A 252 -3.84 11.86 -17.28
CA GLY A 252 -5.06 12.10 -18.05
C GLY A 252 -6.35 12.11 -17.24
N GLY A 253 -6.27 12.12 -15.91
CA GLY A 253 -7.44 12.16 -15.03
C GLY A 253 -7.14 11.74 -13.58
N LEU A 254 -8.21 11.65 -12.79
CA LEU A 254 -8.15 11.24 -11.38
C LEU A 254 -8.81 9.87 -11.23
N PRO A 255 -8.09 8.81 -10.78
CA PRO A 255 -8.60 7.44 -10.76
C PRO A 255 -9.39 7.10 -9.49
N TYR A 256 -10.09 8.09 -8.91
CA TYR A 256 -10.88 7.94 -7.68
C TYR A 256 -12.13 8.83 -7.74
N ASP A 257 -13.11 8.56 -6.88
CA ASP A 257 -14.30 9.39 -6.74
C ASP A 257 -14.10 10.52 -5.72
N HIS A 258 -13.31 10.28 -4.70
CA HIS A 258 -12.86 11.27 -3.72
C HIS A 258 -11.49 10.89 -3.18
N TYR A 259 -10.78 11.89 -2.60
CA TYR A 259 -9.50 11.69 -1.96
C TYR A 259 -9.44 12.39 -0.60
N THR A 260 -8.81 11.74 0.38
CA THR A 260 -8.73 12.28 1.75
C THR A 260 -7.26 12.40 2.18
N PHE A 261 -6.86 13.61 2.53
CA PHE A 261 -5.60 13.88 3.22
C PHE A 261 -5.90 13.94 4.73
N ILE A 262 -5.27 13.07 5.52
CA ILE A 262 -5.29 13.14 6.98
C ILE A 262 -3.98 13.78 7.40
N VAL A 263 -4.05 14.87 8.14
CA VAL A 263 -2.86 15.66 8.54
C VAL A 263 -2.82 15.74 10.07
N HIS A 264 -1.79 15.15 10.68
CA HIS A 264 -1.52 15.32 12.09
C HIS A 264 -0.43 16.37 12.30
N VAL A 265 -0.73 17.35 13.13
CA VAL A 265 0.15 18.48 13.43
C VAL A 265 0.54 18.41 14.90
N GLN A 266 1.74 17.88 15.16
CA GLN A 266 2.26 17.72 16.53
C GLN A 266 3.80 17.76 16.53
N GLN A 267 4.37 18.24 17.63
CA GLN A 267 5.83 18.24 17.81
C GLN A 267 6.35 16.81 17.95
N GLY A 268 7.45 16.49 17.28
CA GLY A 268 8.14 15.21 17.41
C GLY A 268 7.60 14.07 16.55
N ILE A 269 6.60 14.34 15.67
CA ILE A 269 6.11 13.39 14.68
C ILE A 269 6.46 13.85 13.27
N GLY A 270 6.46 12.92 12.30
CA GLY A 270 6.73 13.24 10.90
C GLY A 270 6.61 12.01 9.98
N GLY A 271 6.57 12.28 8.69
CA GLY A 271 6.46 11.28 7.62
C GLY A 271 5.06 11.17 7.05
N GLY A 272 4.92 10.30 6.06
CA GLY A 272 3.66 10.02 5.40
C GLY A 272 3.44 8.52 5.25
N LEU A 273 2.24 8.17 4.82
CA LEU A 273 1.89 6.83 4.35
C LEU A 273 0.77 6.95 3.33
N GLU A 274 1.04 6.36 2.21
CA GLU A 274 0.19 6.33 1.03
C GLU A 274 -0.90 5.27 1.12
N HIS A 275 -2.07 5.62 0.54
CA HIS A 275 -3.22 4.73 0.42
C HIS A 275 -3.91 4.91 -0.94
N LEU A 276 -4.80 4.01 -1.29
CA LEU A 276 -5.45 3.99 -2.61
C LEU A 276 -6.22 5.29 -2.93
N ASN A 277 -6.94 5.83 -1.93
CA ASN A 277 -7.78 7.03 -2.05
C ASN A 277 -7.53 8.03 -0.91
N SER A 278 -6.41 7.91 -0.23
CA SER A 278 -6.05 8.80 0.87
C SER A 278 -4.55 8.78 1.14
N THR A 279 -4.11 9.67 1.99
CA THR A 279 -2.79 9.62 2.61
C THR A 279 -2.87 10.16 4.02
N THR A 280 -2.01 9.65 4.90
CA THR A 280 -1.79 10.24 6.22
C THR A 280 -0.44 10.95 6.23
N LEU A 281 -0.46 12.21 6.64
CA LEU A 281 0.70 13.09 6.72
C LEU A 281 0.91 13.52 8.16
N GLN A 282 2.15 13.52 8.62
CA GLN A 282 2.51 14.01 9.96
C GLN A 282 3.54 15.11 9.85
N THR A 283 3.33 16.19 10.58
CA THR A 283 4.21 17.33 10.56
C THR A 283 4.20 18.08 11.88
N ARG A 284 5.18 18.95 12.06
CA ARG A 284 5.32 19.81 13.25
C ARG A 284 4.47 21.10 13.13
N PRO A 285 4.12 21.75 14.25
CA PRO A 285 3.27 22.93 14.26
C PRO A 285 3.78 24.12 13.44
N ASP A 286 5.08 24.28 13.31
CA ASP A 286 5.75 25.36 12.55
C ASP A 286 6.11 24.96 11.10
N ALA A 287 5.52 23.88 10.60
CA ALA A 287 5.82 23.38 9.24
C ALA A 287 5.31 24.30 8.12
N PHE A 288 4.38 25.21 8.40
CA PHE A 288 3.71 26.00 7.37
C PHE A 288 4.37 27.39 7.16
N SER A 289 5.32 27.78 7.98
CA SER A 289 6.16 28.96 7.89
C SER A 289 7.42 28.80 8.75
N PRO A 290 8.61 29.19 8.32
CA PRO A 290 8.92 29.93 7.09
C PRO A 290 8.85 29.10 5.80
N ARG A 291 9.09 29.72 4.65
CA ARG A 291 9.01 29.14 3.31
C ARG A 291 9.68 27.77 3.20
N LYS A 292 10.90 27.62 3.74
CA LYS A 292 11.66 26.36 3.70
C LYS A 292 10.90 25.19 4.38
N HIS A 293 10.26 25.46 5.52
CA HIS A 293 9.48 24.44 6.24
C HIS A 293 8.23 24.05 5.44
N TYR A 294 7.53 25.06 4.91
CA TYR A 294 6.34 24.83 4.10
C TYR A 294 6.65 24.05 2.82
N LEU A 295 7.77 24.35 2.18
CA LEU A 295 8.21 23.59 1.02
C LEU A 295 8.48 22.12 1.37
N GLY A 296 9.08 21.83 2.53
CA GLY A 296 9.25 20.46 3.03
C GLY A 296 7.93 19.73 3.24
N PHE A 297 6.92 20.41 3.80
CA PHE A 297 5.58 19.82 3.95
C PHE A 297 4.89 19.59 2.60
N LEU A 298 5.03 20.51 1.65
CA LEU A 298 4.50 20.31 0.30
C LEU A 298 5.20 19.18 -0.45
N LEU A 299 6.52 19.00 -0.26
CA LEU A 299 7.28 17.87 -0.81
C LEU A 299 6.72 16.54 -0.30
N LEU A 300 6.55 16.41 1.01
CA LEU A 300 5.90 15.25 1.61
C LEU A 300 4.50 15.03 1.02
N THR A 301 3.68 16.07 0.97
CA THR A 301 2.32 15.99 0.43
C THR A 301 2.29 15.54 -1.03
N SER A 302 3.20 16.05 -1.85
CA SER A 302 3.30 15.72 -3.28
C SER A 302 3.80 14.30 -3.51
N HIS A 303 4.78 13.85 -2.71
CA HIS A 303 5.30 12.49 -2.71
C HIS A 303 4.19 11.49 -2.37
N GLU A 304 3.53 11.67 -1.23
CA GLU A 304 2.44 10.79 -0.77
C GLU A 304 1.23 10.80 -1.72
N TYR A 305 0.93 11.95 -2.31
CA TYR A 305 -0.14 12.03 -3.30
C TYR A 305 0.22 11.29 -4.59
N PHE A 306 1.49 11.34 -5.04
CA PHE A 306 1.93 10.63 -6.24
C PHE A 306 1.80 9.12 -6.10
N HIS A 307 1.95 8.60 -4.89
CA HIS A 307 1.78 7.19 -4.59
C HIS A 307 0.40 6.62 -4.94
N LEU A 308 -0.64 7.45 -5.08
CA LEU A 308 -1.93 6.94 -5.53
C LEU A 308 -1.84 6.23 -6.90
N TRP A 309 -0.85 6.62 -7.73
CA TRP A 309 -0.46 5.92 -8.95
C TRP A 309 0.69 4.95 -8.67
N ASN A 310 1.83 5.45 -8.26
CA ASN A 310 3.06 4.71 -8.00
C ASN A 310 3.31 4.59 -6.49
N VAL A 311 2.76 3.65 -5.83
CA VAL A 311 2.76 2.22 -5.84
C VAL A 311 1.35 1.61 -5.69
N LYS A 312 0.33 2.44 -5.42
CA LYS A 312 -1.00 1.89 -5.08
C LYS A 312 -1.71 1.28 -6.30
N ARG A 313 -1.38 1.73 -7.51
CA ARG A 313 -1.93 1.21 -8.77
C ARG A 313 -0.84 0.64 -9.67
N ILE A 314 0.20 1.41 -9.97
CA ILE A 314 1.41 0.96 -10.65
C ILE A 314 2.29 0.29 -9.59
N ARG A 315 2.25 -1.03 -9.48
CA ARG A 315 2.97 -1.77 -8.44
C ARG A 315 3.70 -2.98 -8.98
N PRO A 316 4.81 -3.37 -8.36
CA PRO A 316 5.41 -4.68 -8.62
C PRO A 316 4.41 -5.80 -8.33
N LYS A 317 4.44 -6.85 -9.12
CA LYS A 317 3.58 -8.03 -8.91
C LYS A 317 3.76 -8.66 -7.53
N SER A 318 4.97 -8.58 -6.99
CA SER A 318 5.33 -9.06 -5.65
C SER A 318 4.64 -8.28 -4.50
N LEU A 319 4.14 -7.06 -4.78
CA LEU A 319 3.41 -6.23 -3.83
C LEU A 319 1.87 -6.31 -4.03
N GLY A 320 1.36 -7.53 -4.22
CA GLY A 320 -0.07 -7.78 -4.22
C GLY A 320 -0.49 -9.02 -5.00
N PRO A 321 -1.49 -9.78 -4.46
CA PRO A 321 -2.15 -9.55 -3.16
C PRO A 321 -1.16 -9.66 -1.99
N PHE A 322 -1.38 -8.87 -0.93
CA PHE A 322 -0.46 -8.82 0.19
C PHE A 322 -0.55 -10.06 1.09
N ASP A 323 0.62 -10.56 1.51
CA ASP A 323 0.73 -11.47 2.64
C ASP A 323 0.92 -10.63 3.92
N TYR A 324 -0.11 -10.59 4.77
CA TYR A 324 -0.09 -9.83 6.03
C TYR A 324 0.60 -10.55 7.18
N GLU A 325 0.99 -11.82 6.96
CA GLU A 325 1.67 -12.63 7.98
C GLU A 325 3.19 -12.59 7.82
N ASN A 326 3.68 -12.39 6.57
CA ASN A 326 5.11 -12.45 6.23
C ASN A 326 5.54 -11.21 5.44
N GLU A 327 6.86 -11.06 5.29
CA GLU A 327 7.46 -10.03 4.46
C GLU A 327 7.13 -10.24 2.97
N ASN A 328 6.78 -9.15 2.29
CA ASN A 328 6.57 -9.14 0.84
C ASN A 328 7.80 -8.50 0.17
N TYR A 329 8.65 -9.32 -0.42
CA TYR A 329 9.92 -8.87 -0.99
C TYR A 329 9.75 -8.35 -2.41
N THR A 330 10.41 -7.24 -2.71
CA THR A 330 10.52 -6.66 -4.05
C THR A 330 11.89 -6.04 -4.25
N ARG A 331 12.35 -6.01 -5.50
CA ARG A 331 13.58 -5.30 -5.92
C ARG A 331 13.30 -3.93 -6.52
N ALA A 332 12.04 -3.47 -6.47
CA ALA A 332 11.59 -2.27 -7.18
C ALA A 332 11.19 -1.11 -6.25
N LEU A 333 11.55 -1.11 -4.94
CA LEU A 333 11.26 0.04 -4.08
C LEU A 333 11.99 1.30 -4.54
N TRP A 334 13.15 1.19 -5.17
CA TRP A 334 13.84 2.32 -5.78
C TRP A 334 12.97 3.02 -6.84
N LEU A 335 12.13 2.27 -7.56
CA LEU A 335 11.13 2.83 -8.49
C LEU A 335 9.90 3.31 -7.72
N SER A 336 9.35 2.49 -6.81
CA SER A 336 8.12 2.82 -6.09
C SER A 336 8.28 4.05 -5.20
N GLU A 337 9.39 4.14 -4.47
CA GLU A 337 9.65 5.21 -3.50
C GLU A 337 10.54 6.32 -4.07
N GLY A 338 11.68 5.91 -4.65
CA GLY A 338 12.65 6.88 -5.15
C GLY A 338 12.13 7.71 -6.32
N THR A 339 11.43 7.11 -7.29
CA THR A 339 10.81 7.94 -8.34
C THR A 339 9.63 8.76 -7.81
N SER A 340 9.00 8.37 -6.70
CA SER A 340 7.98 9.20 -6.05
C SER A 340 8.62 10.43 -5.39
N ASP A 341 9.84 10.35 -4.85
CA ASP A 341 10.63 11.52 -4.43
C ASP A 341 10.95 12.44 -5.61
N TYR A 342 11.39 11.88 -6.73
CA TYR A 342 11.62 12.62 -7.97
C TYR A 342 10.35 13.36 -8.41
N TYR A 343 9.22 12.67 -8.48
CA TYR A 343 7.94 13.28 -8.89
C TYR A 343 7.38 14.23 -7.82
N GLY A 344 7.62 13.98 -6.55
CA GLY A 344 7.26 14.88 -5.48
C GLY A 344 7.80 16.29 -5.73
N ARG A 345 9.08 16.42 -6.10
CA ARG A 345 9.71 17.69 -6.49
C ARG A 345 9.25 18.18 -7.86
N LEU A 346 9.19 17.32 -8.85
CA LEU A 346 8.85 17.70 -10.22
C LEU A 346 7.42 18.23 -10.32
N LEU A 347 6.46 17.62 -9.63
CA LEU A 347 5.07 18.07 -9.62
C LEU A 347 4.95 19.43 -8.94
N LEU A 348 5.66 19.69 -7.83
CA LEU A 348 5.69 21.02 -7.20
C LEU A 348 6.30 22.07 -8.13
N ARG A 349 7.35 21.72 -8.86
CA ARG A 349 7.96 22.61 -9.85
C ARG A 349 6.98 22.93 -10.99
N ARG A 350 6.27 21.92 -11.51
CA ARG A 350 5.24 22.07 -12.55
C ARG A 350 4.03 22.88 -12.05
N ALA A 351 3.65 22.70 -10.80
CA ALA A 351 2.56 23.44 -10.14
C ALA A 351 2.89 24.91 -9.85
N GLY A 352 4.13 25.33 -10.06
CA GLY A 352 4.60 26.67 -9.68
C GLY A 352 4.74 26.87 -8.16
N LEU A 353 4.66 25.80 -7.38
CA LEU A 353 4.83 25.79 -5.92
C LEU A 353 6.30 25.75 -5.50
N MET A 354 7.20 25.39 -6.40
CA MET A 354 8.64 25.36 -6.21
C MET A 354 9.32 26.12 -7.36
N THR A 355 10.21 27.04 -7.04
CA THR A 355 11.02 27.75 -8.03
C THR A 355 12.10 26.84 -8.63
N SER A 356 12.68 27.23 -9.77
CA SER A 356 13.80 26.48 -10.36
C SER A 356 15.03 26.45 -9.45
N ALA A 357 15.30 27.54 -8.72
CA ALA A 357 16.40 27.60 -7.76
C ALA A 357 16.18 26.61 -6.61
N GLU A 358 15.00 26.63 -5.98
CA GLU A 358 14.64 25.69 -4.90
C GLU A 358 14.70 24.23 -5.37
N TYR A 359 14.27 23.95 -6.62
CA TYR A 359 14.37 22.62 -7.22
C TYR A 359 15.82 22.16 -7.33
N LEU A 360 16.70 23.01 -7.88
CA LEU A 360 18.11 22.69 -8.04
C LEU A 360 18.85 22.57 -6.69
N GLU A 361 18.53 23.44 -5.72
CA GLU A 361 19.07 23.34 -4.35
C GLU A 361 18.73 21.99 -3.70
N ASN A 362 17.47 21.54 -3.86
CA ASN A 362 17.05 20.22 -3.37
C ASN A 362 17.81 19.09 -4.07
N MET A 363 17.97 19.16 -5.40
CA MET A 363 18.72 18.14 -6.15
C MET A 363 20.19 18.08 -5.75
N VAL A 364 20.83 19.23 -5.55
CA VAL A 364 22.20 19.30 -5.05
C VAL A 364 22.33 18.65 -3.67
N ALA A 365 21.35 18.87 -2.79
CA ALA A 365 21.35 18.25 -1.47
C ALA A 365 21.21 16.71 -1.54
N GLU A 366 20.38 16.19 -2.43
CA GLU A 366 20.23 14.74 -2.62
C GLU A 366 21.46 14.10 -3.25
N ILE A 367 22.13 14.76 -4.21
CA ILE A 367 23.40 14.32 -4.77
C ILE A 367 24.47 14.27 -3.67
N ALA A 368 24.60 15.35 -2.88
CA ALA A 368 25.59 15.41 -1.79
C ALA A 368 25.34 14.33 -0.74
N ARG A 369 24.09 14.04 -0.39
CA ARG A 369 23.73 12.96 0.53
C ARG A 369 24.15 11.59 -0.01
N TYR A 370 23.91 11.33 -1.30
CA TYR A 370 24.32 10.09 -1.96
C TYR A 370 25.85 9.94 -1.97
N GLU A 371 26.59 10.98 -2.37
CA GLU A 371 28.05 10.96 -2.45
C GLU A 371 28.71 10.77 -1.08
N GLN A 372 28.10 11.30 -0.02
CA GLN A 372 28.59 11.15 1.35
C GLN A 372 28.31 9.77 1.96
N THR A 373 27.56 8.91 1.29
CA THR A 373 27.22 7.57 1.77
C THR A 373 28.17 6.51 1.20
N PRO A 374 29.15 5.98 1.97
CA PRO A 374 30.10 4.97 1.46
C PRO A 374 29.42 3.69 0.96
N GLY A 375 28.28 3.34 1.55
CA GLY A 375 27.46 2.17 1.20
C GLY A 375 27.03 2.13 -0.27
N ARG A 376 27.06 3.28 -0.99
CA ARG A 376 26.75 3.35 -2.42
C ARG A 376 27.67 2.49 -3.28
N LYS A 377 28.89 2.20 -2.79
CA LYS A 377 29.88 1.37 -3.48
C LYS A 377 29.69 -0.13 -3.27
N VAL A 378 28.84 -0.53 -2.34
CA VAL A 378 28.66 -1.92 -1.93
C VAL A 378 27.23 -2.45 -2.08
N MET A 379 26.24 -1.55 -2.17
CA MET A 379 24.82 -1.94 -2.29
C MET A 379 24.16 -1.27 -3.50
N SER A 380 23.52 -2.08 -4.35
CA SER A 380 22.75 -1.59 -5.49
C SER A 380 21.34 -1.13 -5.07
N ALA A 381 20.65 -0.41 -5.95
CA ALA A 381 19.26 0.03 -5.73
C ALA A 381 18.29 -1.15 -5.56
N GLU A 382 18.44 -2.21 -6.37
CA GLU A 382 17.66 -3.45 -6.25
C GLU A 382 17.94 -4.16 -4.92
N SER A 383 19.23 -4.23 -4.52
CA SER A 383 19.61 -4.85 -3.26
C SER A 383 19.09 -4.07 -2.05
N ALA A 384 19.14 -2.74 -2.09
CA ALA A 384 18.56 -1.89 -1.05
C ALA A 384 17.04 -2.06 -0.94
N SER A 385 16.35 -2.15 -2.08
CA SER A 385 14.92 -2.41 -2.14
C SER A 385 14.56 -3.76 -1.51
N PHE A 386 15.25 -4.83 -1.90
CA PHE A 386 15.02 -6.18 -1.38
C PHE A 386 15.31 -6.29 0.12
N ASN A 387 16.35 -5.62 0.60
CA ASN A 387 16.77 -5.63 2.01
C ASN A 387 16.09 -4.52 2.85
N ALA A 388 15.06 -3.86 2.36
CA ALA A 388 14.36 -2.80 3.09
C ALA A 388 13.96 -3.23 4.51
N TRP A 389 13.43 -4.44 4.67
CA TRP A 389 12.97 -5.03 5.92
C TRP A 389 14.00 -5.07 7.03
N ILE A 390 15.28 -5.27 6.69
CA ILE A 390 16.36 -5.48 7.68
C ILE A 390 17.45 -4.40 7.62
N LYS A 391 17.50 -3.60 6.54
CA LYS A 391 18.47 -2.51 6.37
C LYS A 391 17.81 -1.13 6.39
N GLY A 392 16.83 -0.89 5.52
CA GLY A 392 16.17 0.42 5.43
C GLY A 392 15.37 0.78 6.68
N TYR A 393 14.58 -0.17 7.20
CA TYR A 393 13.74 0.04 8.38
C TYR A 393 14.40 -0.33 9.72
N ARG A 394 15.62 -0.89 9.70
CA ARG A 394 16.41 -1.25 10.90
C ARG A 394 17.87 -0.80 10.74
N PRO A 395 18.12 0.50 10.58
CA PRO A 395 19.48 1.01 10.46
C PRO A 395 20.23 0.81 11.79
N ASP A 396 21.55 0.63 11.67
CA ASP A 396 22.51 0.60 12.76
C ASP A 396 23.64 1.60 12.50
N GLU A 397 24.63 1.68 13.39
CA GLU A 397 25.77 2.59 13.27
C GLU A 397 26.66 2.30 12.06
N ASN A 398 26.64 1.07 11.52
CA ASN A 398 27.37 0.68 10.32
C ASN A 398 26.60 0.86 9.02
N SER A 399 25.32 1.19 9.08
CA SER A 399 24.46 1.31 7.90
C SER A 399 25.02 2.28 6.85
N PRO A 400 25.61 3.44 7.18
CA PRO A 400 26.21 4.33 6.18
C PRO A 400 27.32 3.68 5.35
N ASN A 401 28.01 2.67 5.89
CA ASN A 401 29.09 1.96 5.21
C ASN A 401 28.62 0.75 4.39
N SER A 402 27.47 0.18 4.74
CA SER A 402 27.01 -1.13 4.24
C SER A 402 25.69 -1.08 3.48
N ALA A 403 25.01 0.05 3.45
CA ALA A 403 23.70 0.22 2.83
C ALA A 403 23.58 1.58 2.14
N ILE A 404 22.66 1.63 1.17
CA ILE A 404 22.15 2.89 0.61
C ILE A 404 20.66 3.04 0.93
N ASP A 405 20.21 4.27 0.89
CA ASP A 405 18.79 4.59 0.91
C ASP A 405 18.22 4.45 -0.51
N TYR A 406 17.26 3.53 -0.70
CA TYR A 406 16.61 3.33 -2.00
C TYR A 406 15.70 4.51 -2.40
N TYR A 407 15.26 5.35 -1.45
CA TYR A 407 14.61 6.63 -1.73
C TYR A 407 15.59 7.57 -2.45
N ASN A 408 16.71 7.88 -1.81
CA ASN A 408 17.72 8.79 -2.35
C ASN A 408 18.33 8.28 -3.66
N LYS A 409 18.79 7.01 -3.70
CA LYS A 409 19.34 6.43 -4.95
C LYS A 409 18.28 6.38 -6.05
N GLY A 410 17.05 5.98 -5.74
CA GLY A 410 15.98 5.86 -6.70
C GLY A 410 15.48 7.21 -7.24
N ASP A 411 15.52 8.26 -6.42
CA ASP A 411 15.29 9.64 -6.83
C ASP A 411 16.31 10.10 -7.90
N LEU A 412 17.59 9.90 -7.63
CA LEU A 412 18.66 10.21 -8.60
C LEU A 412 18.53 9.37 -9.87
N LEU A 413 18.15 8.07 -9.75
CA LEU A 413 17.87 7.22 -10.90
C LEU A 413 16.67 7.73 -11.70
N GLY A 414 15.61 8.19 -11.04
CA GLY A 414 14.45 8.81 -11.70
C GLY A 414 14.86 10.02 -12.54
N TRP A 415 15.70 10.88 -11.99
CA TRP A 415 16.25 12.04 -12.68
C TRP A 415 17.12 11.66 -13.88
N MET A 416 18.05 10.71 -13.68
CA MET A 416 18.93 10.20 -14.73
C MET A 416 18.12 9.53 -15.87
N LEU A 417 17.14 8.70 -15.53
CA LEU A 417 16.27 8.01 -16.48
C LEU A 417 15.44 9.02 -17.31
N ASP A 418 14.92 10.07 -16.68
CA ASP A 418 14.18 11.11 -17.42
C ASP A 418 15.10 11.83 -18.43
N PHE A 419 16.33 12.16 -18.06
CA PHE A 419 17.30 12.76 -18.96
C PHE A 419 17.73 11.80 -20.07
N GLU A 420 17.99 10.55 -19.74
CA GLU A 420 18.39 9.54 -20.71
C GLU A 420 17.32 9.29 -21.76
N ILE A 421 16.06 9.16 -21.32
CA ILE A 421 14.92 9.00 -22.24
C ILE A 421 14.79 10.25 -23.14
N ARG A 422 14.86 11.46 -22.58
CA ARG A 422 14.80 12.71 -23.34
C ARG A 422 15.92 12.82 -24.35
N SER A 423 17.15 12.52 -23.93
CA SER A 423 18.33 12.55 -24.80
C SER A 423 18.16 11.60 -25.99
N ARG A 424 17.81 10.34 -25.74
CA ARG A 424 17.66 9.31 -26.78
C ARG A 424 16.49 9.53 -27.71
N THR A 425 15.46 10.27 -27.28
CA THR A 425 14.26 10.52 -28.07
C THR A 425 14.20 11.94 -28.65
N GLY A 426 15.26 12.73 -28.49
CA GLY A 426 15.25 14.14 -28.91
C GLY A 426 14.17 14.97 -28.20
N GLY A 427 13.90 14.69 -26.93
CA GLY A 427 12.92 15.37 -26.10
C GLY A 427 11.46 14.96 -26.33
N LYS A 428 11.20 13.96 -27.19
CA LYS A 428 9.83 13.53 -27.53
C LYS A 428 9.20 12.66 -26.46
N LYS A 429 9.99 11.99 -25.64
CA LYS A 429 9.57 11.12 -24.54
C LYS A 429 10.31 11.50 -23.25
N SER A 430 9.75 11.08 -22.15
CA SER A 430 10.25 11.34 -20.80
C SER A 430 9.90 10.18 -19.86
N LEU A 431 10.29 10.25 -18.60
CA LEU A 431 9.89 9.27 -17.60
C LEU A 431 8.35 9.24 -17.39
N ASP A 432 7.65 10.37 -17.65
CA ASP A 432 6.18 10.39 -17.65
C ASP A 432 5.57 9.35 -18.60
N ASP A 433 6.20 9.12 -19.77
CA ASP A 433 5.73 8.14 -20.76
C ASP A 433 5.90 6.70 -20.26
N VAL A 434 6.94 6.44 -19.49
CA VAL A 434 7.15 5.13 -18.82
C VAL A 434 6.08 4.91 -17.76
N MET A 435 5.81 5.91 -16.92
CA MET A 435 4.78 5.81 -15.88
C MET A 435 3.38 5.63 -16.48
N ARG A 436 3.04 6.36 -17.55
CA ARG A 436 1.78 6.16 -18.29
C ARG A 436 1.71 4.75 -18.89
N TYR A 437 2.80 4.27 -19.48
CA TYR A 437 2.84 2.91 -20.03
C TYR A 437 2.54 1.86 -18.94
N LEU A 438 3.15 2.01 -17.76
CA LEU A 438 2.92 1.12 -16.63
C LEU A 438 1.47 1.21 -16.12
N ASP A 439 0.91 2.42 -16.07
CA ASP A 439 -0.49 2.63 -15.71
C ASP A 439 -1.44 1.92 -16.69
N GLU A 440 -1.31 2.19 -17.99
CA GLU A 440 -2.20 1.67 -19.05
C GLU A 440 -2.10 0.15 -19.21
N ASN A 441 -0.89 -0.42 -19.08
CA ASN A 441 -0.66 -1.83 -19.38
C ASN A 441 -0.77 -2.75 -18.18
N TYR A 442 -0.65 -2.23 -16.94
CA TYR A 442 -0.74 -3.03 -15.73
C TYR A 442 -1.78 -2.49 -14.74
N ALA A 443 -1.66 -1.26 -14.29
CA ALA A 443 -2.51 -0.70 -13.23
C ALA A 443 -4.00 -0.69 -13.61
N GLN A 444 -4.35 -0.18 -14.80
CA GLN A 444 -5.73 -0.14 -15.29
C GLN A 444 -6.32 -1.53 -15.54
N ARG A 445 -5.48 -2.56 -15.63
CA ARG A 445 -5.91 -3.96 -15.71
C ARG A 445 -6.00 -4.65 -14.34
N GLY A 446 -5.69 -3.92 -13.27
CA GLY A 446 -5.72 -4.44 -11.90
C GLY A 446 -4.59 -5.42 -11.57
N VAL A 447 -3.50 -5.45 -12.36
CA VAL A 447 -2.36 -6.35 -12.17
C VAL A 447 -1.07 -5.58 -11.86
N GLY A 448 -0.16 -6.21 -11.12
CA GLY A 448 1.18 -5.69 -10.92
C GLY A 448 2.10 -6.02 -12.10
N PHE A 449 3.10 -5.17 -12.36
CA PHE A 449 4.12 -5.45 -13.38
C PHE A 449 5.14 -6.48 -12.87
N PRO A 450 5.58 -7.43 -13.73
CA PRO A 450 6.73 -8.28 -13.43
C PRO A 450 8.01 -7.45 -13.36
N GLU A 451 8.78 -7.59 -12.28
CA GLU A 451 9.98 -6.77 -12.04
C GLU A 451 11.05 -6.99 -13.13
N GLU A 452 11.15 -8.21 -13.64
CA GLU A 452 12.05 -8.61 -14.72
C GLU A 452 11.72 -7.96 -16.07
N GLU A 453 10.47 -7.49 -16.26
CA GLU A 453 10.05 -6.80 -17.48
C GLU A 453 10.34 -5.29 -17.44
N LEU A 454 10.68 -4.74 -16.26
CA LEU A 454 10.79 -3.29 -16.06
C LEU A 454 11.79 -2.65 -17.04
N LYS A 455 12.99 -3.22 -17.20
CA LYS A 455 13.98 -2.73 -18.18
C LYS A 455 13.39 -2.66 -19.60
N GLY A 456 12.69 -3.72 -20.02
CA GLY A 456 12.04 -3.80 -21.32
C GLY A 456 10.96 -2.74 -21.53
N VAL A 457 10.30 -2.28 -20.47
CA VAL A 457 9.36 -1.16 -20.53
C VAL A 457 10.08 0.14 -20.88
N PHE A 458 11.22 0.43 -20.26
CA PHE A 458 12.05 1.60 -20.60
C PHE A 458 12.52 1.54 -22.04
N GLU A 459 13.03 0.39 -22.48
CA GLU A 459 13.50 0.17 -23.85
C GLU A 459 12.38 0.37 -24.88
N LYS A 460 11.19 -0.14 -24.59
CA LYS A 460 10.02 -0.01 -25.45
C LYS A 460 9.55 1.45 -25.59
N VAL A 461 9.53 2.18 -24.47
CA VAL A 461 9.08 3.57 -24.45
C VAL A 461 10.09 4.48 -25.13
N ALA A 462 11.37 4.32 -24.84
CA ALA A 462 12.44 5.15 -25.39
C ALA A 462 12.87 4.74 -26.82
N GLY A 463 12.56 3.50 -27.24
CA GLY A 463 13.05 2.95 -28.50
C GLY A 463 14.56 2.76 -28.53
N ALA A 464 15.20 2.51 -27.37
CA ALA A 464 16.65 2.42 -27.21
C ALA A 464 17.02 1.38 -26.12
N ASP A 465 18.23 0.85 -26.20
CA ASP A 465 18.77 -0.14 -25.24
C ASP A 465 19.11 0.51 -23.90
N PHE A 466 18.58 -0.02 -22.79
CA PHE A 466 18.89 0.38 -21.43
C PHE A 466 19.71 -0.66 -20.64
N THR A 467 20.23 -1.70 -21.30
CA THR A 467 20.94 -2.80 -20.65
C THR A 467 22.13 -2.31 -19.83
N ASP A 468 22.96 -1.41 -20.39
CA ASP A 468 24.12 -0.87 -19.68
C ASP A 468 23.72 0.02 -18.51
N PHE A 469 22.69 0.87 -18.70
CA PHE A 469 22.17 1.71 -17.61
C PHE A 469 21.70 0.87 -16.42
N PHE A 470 20.86 -0.13 -16.65
CA PHE A 470 20.35 -1.00 -15.58
C PHE A 470 21.46 -1.79 -14.91
N ARG A 471 22.38 -2.34 -15.70
CA ARG A 471 23.54 -3.08 -15.18
C ARG A 471 24.43 -2.22 -14.27
N ARG A 472 24.70 -0.97 -14.65
CA ARG A 472 25.59 -0.05 -13.90
C ARG A 472 24.91 0.50 -12.66
N TYR A 473 23.72 1.04 -12.80
CA TYR A 473 23.14 1.95 -11.80
C TYR A 473 21.98 1.35 -10.99
N VAL A 474 21.25 0.37 -11.55
CA VAL A 474 20.09 -0.26 -10.87
C VAL A 474 20.51 -1.53 -10.15
N SER A 475 21.07 -2.51 -10.87
CA SER A 475 21.56 -3.77 -10.31
C SER A 475 23.03 -3.71 -9.87
N GLY A 476 23.80 -2.76 -10.38
CA GLY A 476 25.18 -2.51 -10.03
C GLY A 476 25.38 -1.35 -9.06
N THR A 477 26.67 -1.13 -8.75
CA THR A 477 27.12 -0.10 -7.81
C THR A 477 28.06 0.91 -8.46
N ASP A 478 28.02 1.04 -9.80
CA ASP A 478 28.83 2.03 -10.50
C ASP A 478 28.48 3.43 -10.00
N GLU A 479 29.48 4.29 -9.91
CA GLU A 479 29.29 5.70 -9.54
C GLU A 479 28.35 6.38 -10.56
N ILE A 480 27.52 7.29 -10.06
CA ILE A 480 26.66 8.12 -10.92
C ILE A 480 27.55 9.18 -11.60
N ASP A 481 27.53 9.22 -12.93
CA ASP A 481 28.27 10.17 -13.77
C ASP A 481 27.58 11.52 -13.87
#